data_db05635faed82b2701b606dc666d1206
#
_entry.id   db05635faed82b2701b606dc666d1206
#
_cell.length_a   1.000
_cell.length_b   1.000
_cell.length_c   1.000
_cell.angle_alpha   90.00
_cell.angle_beta   90.00
_cell.angle_gamma   90.00
#
_symmetry.space_group_name_H-M   'P 1'
#
loop_
_entity.id
_entity.type
_entity.pdbx_description
1 polymer ?
#
loop_
_entity_poly.entity_id
_entity_poly.type
_entity_poly.pdbx_seq_one_letter_code
_entity_poly.pdbx_strand_id
1 'polypeptide(L)'
;MKLKFIITTIILTFAAFACERETANNHSVNLKIIFSHKWNQTIVNNDDFNNIQFTNAFGNELSIERLRYLVSDIKLTKNNGETILINNYSLLNLEDNNTLSISSDQNLITGSYDNISFVLGFKNEYNIDGAYPDLNSASWN
;
A
#
# COMPACT_ATOMS: atom_id res chain seq x y z
N MET A 1 -70.07 -5.02 52.42
CA MET A 1 -69.46 -5.54 51.19
C MET A 1 -68.25 -4.67 50.87
N LYS A 2 -67.03 -5.15 51.17
CA LYS A 2 -65.78 -4.38 51.00
C LYS A 2 -65.11 -4.80 49.70
N LEU A 3 -65.09 -3.87 48.74
CA LEU A 3 -64.44 -4.07 47.43
C LEU A 3 -62.93 -3.85 47.60
N LYS A 4 -62.14 -4.90 47.48
CA LYS A 4 -60.67 -4.82 47.49
C LYS A 4 -60.17 -4.48 46.09
N PHE A 5 -59.64 -3.27 45.92
CA PHE A 5 -58.89 -2.90 44.74
C PHE A 5 -57.50 -3.52 44.79
N ILE A 6 -57.25 -4.43 43.87
CA ILE A 6 -55.88 -5.01 43.65
C ILE A 6 -55.25 -4.15 42.55
N ILE A 7 -54.32 -3.29 42.97
CA ILE A 7 -53.49 -2.55 42.05
C ILE A 7 -52.35 -3.49 41.65
N THR A 8 -52.39 -4.02 40.42
CA THR A 8 -51.31 -4.78 39.86
C THR A 8 -50.29 -3.78 39.24
N THR A 9 -49.18 -3.57 39.95
CA THR A 9 -48.10 -2.75 39.48
C THR A 9 -47.29 -3.55 38.43
N ILE A 10 -47.44 -3.22 37.13
CA ILE A 10 -46.60 -3.76 36.06
C ILE A 10 -45.30 -2.99 36.08
N ILE A 11 -44.25 -3.63 36.58
CA ILE A 11 -42.89 -3.14 36.49
C ILE A 11 -42.37 -3.47 35.07
N LEU A 12 -42.41 -2.49 34.20
CA LEU A 12 -41.82 -2.56 32.87
C LEU A 12 -40.30 -2.41 33.03
N THR A 13 -39.59 -3.54 33.11
CA THR A 13 -38.13 -3.54 33.04
C THR A 13 -37.68 -3.20 31.63
N PHE A 14 -37.32 -1.94 31.40
CA PHE A 14 -36.57 -1.56 30.22
C PHE A 14 -35.16 -2.21 30.31
N ALA A 15 -34.96 -3.34 29.66
CA ALA A 15 -33.64 -3.84 29.35
C ALA A 15 -33.00 -2.85 28.35
N ALA A 16 -32.22 -1.91 28.85
CA ALA A 16 -31.34 -1.13 28.04
C ALA A 16 -30.29 -2.11 27.44
N PHE A 17 -30.51 -2.50 26.21
CA PHE A 17 -29.44 -3.08 25.41
C PHE A 17 -28.37 -1.99 25.26
N ALA A 18 -27.43 -1.96 26.18
CA ALA A 18 -26.17 -1.28 25.96
C ALA A 18 -25.51 -2.02 24.80
N CYS A 19 -25.69 -1.48 23.59
CA CYS A 19 -24.86 -1.84 22.46
C CYS A 19 -23.45 -1.36 22.87
N GLU A 20 -22.62 -2.25 23.39
CA GLU A 20 -21.19 -2.02 23.51
C GLU A 20 -20.71 -1.71 22.08
N ARG A 21 -20.50 -0.45 21.80
CA ARG A 21 -19.69 -0.06 20.66
C ARG A 21 -18.35 -0.73 20.89
N GLU A 22 -18.06 -1.79 20.12
CA GLU A 22 -16.71 -2.26 20.01
C GLU A 22 -15.84 -1.04 19.71
N THR A 23 -15.06 -0.62 20.70
CA THR A 23 -14.01 0.34 20.49
C THR A 23 -13.07 -0.34 19.50
N ALA A 24 -13.12 0.09 18.25
CA ALA A 24 -12.20 -0.39 17.24
C ALA A 24 -10.80 -0.25 17.84
N ASN A 25 -10.18 -1.39 18.13
CA ASN A 25 -8.80 -1.44 18.61
C ASN A 25 -7.94 -0.89 17.46
N ASN A 26 -7.71 0.40 17.45
CA ASN A 26 -6.87 1.09 16.49
C ASN A 26 -5.41 0.68 16.70
N HIS A 27 -5.08 -0.55 16.31
CA HIS A 27 -3.69 -0.98 16.31
C HIS A 27 -2.97 -0.27 15.16
N SER A 28 -1.83 0.29 15.51
CA SER A 28 -0.94 0.93 14.55
C SER A 28 -0.02 -0.13 13.94
N VAL A 29 0.10 -0.13 12.62
CA VAL A 29 0.92 -1.08 11.86
C VAL A 29 1.78 -0.34 10.84
N ASN A 30 2.96 -0.88 10.56
CA ASN A 30 3.79 -0.44 9.46
C ASN A 30 3.47 -1.28 8.22
N LEU A 31 3.18 -0.62 7.10
CA LEU A 31 2.97 -1.28 5.82
C LEU A 31 4.31 -1.41 5.10
N LYS A 32 4.59 -2.59 4.58
CA LYS A 32 5.71 -2.84 3.67
C LYS A 32 5.17 -3.35 2.33
N ILE A 33 5.54 -2.67 1.26
CA ILE A 33 5.24 -3.05 -0.13
C ILE A 33 6.51 -3.65 -0.71
N ILE A 34 6.40 -4.85 -1.28
CA ILE A 34 7.52 -5.57 -1.88
C ILE A 34 7.28 -5.68 -3.39
N PHE A 35 8.28 -5.30 -4.18
CA PHE A 35 8.25 -5.39 -5.63
C PHE A 35 9.02 -6.62 -6.09
N SER A 36 8.45 -7.34 -7.02
CA SER A 36 9.09 -8.47 -7.69
C SER A 36 8.90 -8.35 -9.20
N HIS A 37 9.88 -8.82 -9.95
CA HIS A 37 9.91 -8.71 -11.41
C HIS A 37 9.83 -10.08 -12.02
N LYS A 38 9.09 -10.19 -13.12
CA LYS A 38 8.93 -11.45 -13.84
C LYS A 38 9.00 -11.21 -15.35
N TRP A 39 9.64 -12.13 -16.01
CA TRP A 39 9.51 -12.31 -17.45
C TRP A 39 8.61 -13.54 -17.68
N ASN A 40 7.43 -13.32 -18.23
CA ASN A 40 6.36 -14.32 -18.22
C ASN A 40 6.05 -14.81 -16.78
N GLN A 41 6.35 -16.05 -16.44
CA GLN A 41 6.13 -16.63 -15.10
C GLN A 41 7.42 -16.76 -14.28
N THR A 42 8.60 -16.50 -14.89
CA THR A 42 9.89 -16.66 -14.25
C THR A 42 10.29 -15.37 -13.52
N ILE A 43 10.70 -15.50 -12.26
CA ILE A 43 11.24 -14.37 -11.49
C ILE A 43 12.55 -13.94 -12.15
N VAL A 44 12.73 -12.62 -12.27
CA VAL A 44 13.97 -11.99 -12.75
C VAL A 44 14.70 -11.39 -11.57
N ASN A 45 15.95 -11.76 -11.41
CA ASN A 45 16.88 -11.27 -10.40
C ASN A 45 18.09 -10.61 -11.08
N ASN A 46 18.95 -9.96 -10.29
CA ASN A 46 20.19 -9.39 -10.81
C ASN A 46 21.17 -10.43 -11.39
N ASP A 47 21.11 -11.68 -10.91
CA ASP A 47 21.92 -12.78 -11.43
C ASP A 47 21.57 -13.14 -12.88
N ASP A 48 20.39 -12.75 -13.32
CA ASP A 48 19.90 -12.94 -14.70
C ASP A 48 20.44 -11.88 -15.67
N PHE A 49 21.08 -10.83 -15.17
CA PHE A 49 21.55 -9.73 -15.99
C PHE A 49 22.71 -10.13 -16.89
N ASN A 50 22.76 -9.47 -18.05
CA ASN A 50 23.75 -9.68 -19.11
C ASN A 50 23.78 -11.10 -19.71
N ASN A 51 22.79 -11.94 -19.37
CA ASN A 51 22.60 -13.25 -19.97
C ASN A 51 21.50 -13.18 -21.04
N ILE A 52 21.79 -13.65 -22.24
CA ILE A 52 20.76 -13.80 -23.28
C ILE A 52 19.91 -15.02 -22.93
N GLN A 53 18.75 -14.78 -22.34
CA GLN A 53 17.85 -15.84 -21.88
C GLN A 53 16.37 -15.49 -21.99
N PHE A 54 16.07 -14.27 -22.39
CA PHE A 54 14.68 -13.80 -22.51
C PHE A 54 14.31 -13.77 -23.99
N THR A 55 13.08 -14.18 -24.31
CA THR A 55 12.55 -14.13 -25.67
C THR A 55 11.29 -13.27 -25.68
N ASN A 56 11.25 -12.27 -26.55
CA ASN A 56 10.07 -11.42 -26.72
C ASN A 56 8.99 -12.10 -27.58
N ALA A 57 7.82 -11.45 -27.70
CA ALA A 57 6.70 -11.98 -28.48
C ALA A 57 6.98 -12.16 -29.98
N PHE A 58 8.06 -11.56 -30.50
CA PHE A 58 8.50 -11.66 -31.90
C PHE A 58 9.59 -12.73 -32.12
N GLY A 59 9.98 -13.43 -31.07
CA GLY A 59 11.01 -14.46 -31.11
C GLY A 59 12.45 -13.94 -31.02
N ASN A 60 12.65 -12.65 -30.73
CA ASN A 60 14.00 -12.10 -30.53
C ASN A 60 14.52 -12.46 -29.15
N GLU A 61 15.76 -12.91 -29.09
CA GLU A 61 16.48 -13.16 -27.87
C GLU A 61 17.03 -11.84 -27.29
N LEU A 62 16.91 -11.67 -25.99
CA LEU A 62 17.26 -10.46 -25.26
C LEU A 62 18.02 -10.79 -23.98
N SER A 63 18.88 -9.86 -23.57
CA SER A 63 19.42 -9.77 -22.21
C SER A 63 18.82 -8.55 -21.51
N ILE A 64 18.68 -8.62 -20.21
CA ILE A 64 18.43 -7.46 -19.35
C ILE A 64 19.78 -7.02 -18.80
N GLU A 65 20.20 -5.79 -19.07
CA GLU A 65 21.45 -5.25 -18.55
C GLU A 65 21.22 -4.50 -17.26
N ARG A 66 20.05 -3.88 -17.14
CA ARG A 66 19.64 -3.08 -15.99
C ARG A 66 18.13 -3.03 -15.90
N LEU A 67 17.61 -3.07 -14.67
CA LEU A 67 16.22 -2.81 -14.39
C LEU A 67 16.11 -1.83 -13.22
N ARG A 68 15.80 -0.59 -13.54
CA ARG A 68 15.68 0.50 -12.59
C ARG A 68 14.52 1.41 -12.99
N TYR A 69 13.72 1.81 -12.02
CA TYR A 69 12.60 2.71 -12.25
C TYR A 69 12.18 3.42 -10.97
N LEU A 70 11.47 4.51 -11.12
CA LEU A 70 10.94 5.30 -10.03
C LEU A 70 9.46 5.00 -9.83
N VAL A 71 9.04 4.89 -8.58
CA VAL A 71 7.63 4.95 -8.18
C VAL A 71 7.44 6.14 -7.26
N SER A 72 6.34 6.84 -7.40
CA SER A 72 6.03 8.00 -6.57
C SER A 72 4.54 8.05 -6.22
N ASP A 73 4.22 8.94 -5.27
CA ASP A 73 2.85 9.25 -4.87
C ASP A 73 2.06 7.99 -4.48
N ILE A 74 2.72 7.11 -3.67
CA ILE A 74 2.12 5.86 -3.21
C ILE A 74 1.10 6.16 -2.14
N LYS A 75 -0.15 5.82 -2.39
CA LYS A 75 -1.30 6.13 -1.52
C LYS A 75 -2.17 4.92 -1.26
N LEU A 76 -2.72 4.85 -0.06
CA LEU A 76 -3.85 4.00 0.28
C LEU A 76 -5.12 4.83 0.32
N THR A 77 -6.22 4.25 -0.14
CA THR A 77 -7.56 4.84 -0.06
C THR A 77 -8.44 3.97 0.82
N LYS A 78 -9.04 4.57 1.84
CA LYS A 78 -10.04 3.92 2.69
C LYS A 78 -11.40 3.87 1.98
N ASN A 79 -12.30 3.03 2.49
CA ASN A 79 -13.68 2.90 1.98
C ASN A 79 -14.51 4.20 2.07
N ASN A 80 -14.12 5.15 2.91
CA ASN A 80 -14.76 6.47 3.02
C ASN A 80 -14.19 7.52 2.03
N GLY A 81 -13.24 7.12 1.17
CA GLY A 81 -12.57 7.99 0.20
C GLY A 81 -11.37 8.77 0.75
N GLU A 82 -11.07 8.64 2.04
CA GLU A 82 -9.86 9.25 2.63
C GLU A 82 -8.61 8.60 2.05
N THR A 83 -7.64 9.41 1.63
CA THR A 83 -6.35 8.94 1.10
C THR A 83 -5.22 9.21 2.09
N ILE A 84 -4.35 8.23 2.24
CA ILE A 84 -3.17 8.29 3.10
C ILE A 84 -1.93 8.13 2.22
N LEU A 85 -1.03 9.10 2.25
CA LEU A 85 0.25 9.00 1.58
C LEU A 85 1.14 8.01 2.34
N ILE A 86 1.64 6.99 1.64
CA ILE A 86 2.51 5.94 2.18
C ILE A 86 3.96 6.31 2.02
N ASN A 87 4.31 6.81 0.84
CA ASN A 87 5.66 7.21 0.49
C ASN A 87 5.61 8.23 -0.66
N ASN A 88 6.49 9.23 -0.63
CA ASN A 88 6.55 10.26 -1.65
C ASN A 88 7.13 9.73 -2.96
N TYR A 89 8.30 9.10 -2.90
CA TYR A 89 8.94 8.45 -4.05
C TYR A 89 10.01 7.46 -3.60
N SER A 90 10.29 6.49 -4.44
CA SER A 90 11.37 5.53 -4.26
C SER A 90 11.95 5.12 -5.61
N LEU A 91 13.26 5.08 -5.70
CA LEU A 91 13.97 4.48 -6.82
C LEU A 91 14.13 2.98 -6.55
N LEU A 92 13.51 2.17 -7.40
CA LEU A 92 13.65 0.71 -7.37
C LEU A 92 14.76 0.31 -8.35
N ASN A 93 15.71 -0.48 -7.85
CA ASN A 93 16.85 -0.96 -8.64
C ASN A 93 17.06 -2.45 -8.36
N LEU A 94 16.90 -3.28 -9.37
CA LEU A 94 17.03 -4.73 -9.21
C LEU A 94 18.47 -5.18 -8.87
N GLU A 95 19.48 -4.33 -9.08
CA GLU A 95 20.86 -4.58 -8.64
C GLU A 95 21.02 -4.43 -7.11
N ASP A 96 20.10 -3.70 -6.45
CA ASP A 96 20.08 -3.53 -5.00
C ASP A 96 18.74 -3.97 -4.42
N ASN A 97 18.68 -5.17 -3.90
CA ASN A 97 17.48 -5.78 -3.34
C ASN A 97 16.87 -4.97 -2.18
N ASN A 98 17.64 -4.12 -1.49
CA ASN A 98 17.13 -3.27 -0.42
C ASN A 98 16.13 -2.23 -0.96
N THR A 99 16.29 -1.82 -2.21
CA THR A 99 15.42 -0.86 -2.88
C THR A 99 14.09 -1.46 -3.32
N LEU A 100 13.97 -2.80 -3.36
CA LEU A 100 12.77 -3.50 -3.83
C LEU A 100 11.65 -3.57 -2.78
N SER A 101 11.81 -2.90 -1.65
CA SER A 101 10.76 -2.79 -0.66
C SER A 101 10.61 -1.36 -0.16
N ILE A 102 9.36 -0.93 -0.06
CA ILE A 102 8.99 0.39 0.43
C ILE A 102 8.17 0.20 1.71
N SER A 103 8.63 0.80 2.80
CA SER A 103 7.88 0.85 4.05
C SER A 103 7.10 2.17 4.13
N SER A 104 5.97 2.16 4.83
CA SER A 104 5.24 3.39 5.08
C SER A 104 6.06 4.33 5.96
N ASP A 105 6.08 5.62 5.63
CA ASP A 105 6.74 6.67 6.41
C ASP A 105 6.05 6.90 7.77
N GLN A 106 4.83 6.43 7.90
CA GLN A 106 4.02 6.54 9.11
C GLN A 106 3.33 5.22 9.42
N ASN A 107 3.01 5.04 10.70
CA ASN A 107 2.19 3.93 11.12
C ASN A 107 0.74 4.12 10.65
N LEU A 108 0.18 3.08 10.09
CA LEU A 108 -1.20 3.04 9.62
C LEU A 108 -2.10 2.46 10.69
N ILE A 109 -3.32 2.96 10.77
CA ILE A 109 -4.35 2.36 11.60
C ILE A 109 -4.89 1.11 10.89
N THR A 110 -5.00 0.00 11.61
CA THR A 110 -5.64 -1.21 11.08
C THR A 110 -7.06 -0.91 10.65
N GLY A 111 -7.48 -1.46 9.51
CA GLY A 111 -8.80 -1.19 8.95
C GLY A 111 -8.95 -1.72 7.53
N SER A 112 -10.06 -1.37 6.90
CA SER A 112 -10.33 -1.72 5.51
C SER A 112 -9.87 -0.60 4.59
N TYR A 113 -9.11 -0.99 3.58
CA TYR A 113 -8.61 -0.14 2.52
C TYR A 113 -9.06 -0.71 1.18
N ASP A 114 -9.61 0.12 0.32
CA ASP A 114 -10.20 -0.32 -0.95
C ASP A 114 -9.19 -0.32 -2.08
N ASN A 115 -8.19 0.59 -2.01
CA ASN A 115 -7.29 0.79 -3.12
C ASN A 115 -5.89 1.18 -2.65
N ILE A 116 -4.88 0.74 -3.42
CA ILE A 116 -3.53 1.26 -3.44
C ILE A 116 -3.28 1.88 -4.81
N SER A 117 -2.73 3.08 -4.85
CA SER A 117 -2.36 3.77 -6.07
C SER A 117 -0.93 4.27 -6.02
N PHE A 118 -0.28 4.36 -7.15
CA PHE A 118 1.05 4.94 -7.30
C PHE A 118 1.24 5.48 -8.71
N VAL A 119 2.28 6.27 -8.90
CA VAL A 119 2.73 6.78 -10.21
C VAL A 119 4.02 6.09 -10.58
N LEU A 120 4.12 5.59 -11.81
CA LEU A 120 5.40 5.15 -12.38
C LEU A 120 6.11 6.38 -12.92
N GLY A 121 7.24 6.74 -12.31
CA GLY A 121 7.89 8.04 -12.52
C GLY A 121 7.35 9.14 -11.61
N PHE A 122 7.41 10.39 -12.06
CA PHE A 122 6.78 11.55 -11.44
C PHE A 122 5.63 12.09 -12.29
N LYS A 123 4.66 12.71 -11.65
CA LYS A 123 3.72 13.59 -12.36
C LYS A 123 4.47 14.80 -12.90
N ASN A 124 3.98 15.38 -14.00
CA ASN A 124 4.63 16.54 -14.65
C ASN A 124 4.87 17.69 -13.69
N GLU A 125 3.95 17.95 -12.77
CA GLU A 125 4.03 19.02 -11.77
C GLU A 125 5.15 18.83 -10.74
N TYR A 126 5.62 17.59 -10.55
CA TYR A 126 6.69 17.23 -9.60
C TYR A 126 8.00 16.89 -10.31
N ASN A 127 8.00 16.79 -11.64
CA ASN A 127 9.21 16.53 -12.42
C ASN A 127 9.98 17.85 -12.64
N ILE A 128 10.56 18.35 -11.54
CA ILE A 128 11.26 19.64 -11.50
C ILE A 128 12.76 19.36 -11.40
N ASP A 129 13.51 20.01 -12.28
CA ASP A 129 14.98 19.88 -12.29
C ASP A 129 15.60 20.35 -10.96
N GLY A 130 16.51 19.51 -10.43
CA GLY A 130 17.20 19.77 -9.16
C GLY A 130 16.37 19.57 -7.89
N ALA A 131 15.09 19.21 -8.00
CA ALA A 131 14.22 19.01 -6.83
C ALA A 131 14.56 17.74 -6.02
N TYR A 132 15.26 16.77 -6.64
CA TYR A 132 15.58 15.48 -6.06
C TYR A 132 17.08 15.18 -6.13
N PRO A 133 17.90 15.75 -5.23
CA PRO A 133 19.37 15.63 -5.31
C PRO A 133 19.88 14.19 -5.19
N ASP A 134 19.17 13.34 -4.46
CA ASP A 134 19.46 11.90 -4.30
C ASP A 134 19.28 11.15 -5.63
N LEU A 135 18.32 11.54 -6.45
CA LEU A 135 18.10 10.95 -7.77
C LEU A 135 19.11 11.48 -8.81
N ASN A 136 19.66 12.67 -8.63
CA ASN A 136 20.66 13.23 -9.52
C ASN A 136 21.98 12.43 -9.48
N SER A 137 22.27 11.77 -8.36
CA SER A 137 23.42 10.87 -8.23
C SER A 137 23.18 9.48 -8.84
N ALA A 138 21.93 9.12 -9.16
CA ALA A 138 21.60 7.88 -9.80
C ALA A 138 22.02 7.92 -11.28
N SER A 139 22.82 6.93 -11.70
CA SER A 139 23.14 6.78 -13.13
C SER A 139 21.91 6.26 -13.86
N TRP A 140 21.33 7.09 -14.72
CA TRP A 140 20.16 6.75 -15.55
C TRP A 140 20.52 6.20 -16.94
N ASN A 141 21.81 6.11 -17.25
CA ASN A 141 22.34 5.63 -18.53
C ASN A 141 22.46 4.12 -18.57
#